data_848c103cf550507ba7e5cca503faefbc
#
_entry.id   848c103cf550507ba7e5cca503faefbc
#
_cell.length_a   1.000
_cell.length_b   1.000
_cell.length_c   1.000
_cell.angle_alpha   90.00
_cell.angle_beta   90.00
_cell.angle_gamma   90.00
#
_symmetry.space_group_name_H-M   'P 1'
#
loop_
_entity.id
_entity.type
_entity.pdbx_description
1 polymer ?
#
loop_
_entity_poly.entity_id
_entity_poly.type
_entity_poly.pdbx_seq_one_letter_code
_entity_poly.pdbx_strand_id
1 'polypeptide(L)'
;MNKPNYLYGIIGLLAGILIGYIGTDHINRADRPTATAGGPAGTSNTLPPDHPPTGATGAPDDSSDATGSGSNAGPQGEVMAVIERARKEPGNFEAQMQAADLFRQIKRFDGALEFYESAFKTRPKDFKLLVALGDTNFELKRYEEAERWYQSAVKQNPNDATVRNDLGLSFYLRSPRDLDRAITAYREALKIDSRYEKSLQNLSQALIDKGEKGAAGETLKRLEEVNPNNKALAPLRSQLQQ
;
A
#
# COMPACT_ATOMS: atom_id res chain seq x y z
N MET A 1 9.13 -1.81 -26.84
CA MET A 1 8.32 -2.73 -26.02
C MET A 1 7.76 -1.95 -24.84
N ASN A 2 6.43 -1.75 -24.80
CA ASN A 2 5.77 -0.87 -23.84
C ASN A 2 5.74 -1.49 -22.44
N LYS A 3 6.56 -0.98 -21.53
CA LYS A 3 6.66 -1.42 -20.12
C LYS A 3 5.37 -1.30 -19.25
N PRO A 4 4.38 -0.38 -19.52
CA PRO A 4 3.20 -0.25 -18.67
C PRO A 4 2.24 -1.44 -18.69
N ASN A 5 2.06 -2.12 -19.83
CA ASN A 5 1.07 -3.20 -19.95
C ASN A 5 1.45 -4.48 -19.20
N TYR A 6 2.75 -4.73 -19.02
CA TYR A 6 3.23 -5.88 -18.25
C TYR A 6 2.98 -5.72 -16.75
N LEU A 7 3.14 -4.49 -16.25
CA LEU A 7 2.92 -4.18 -14.84
C LEU A 7 1.45 -4.34 -14.44
N TYR A 8 0.50 -3.88 -15.25
CA TYR A 8 -0.93 -4.04 -14.99
C TYR A 8 -1.39 -5.52 -15.04
N GLY A 9 -0.81 -6.32 -15.89
CA GLY A 9 -1.07 -7.77 -15.95
C GLY A 9 -0.63 -8.49 -14.67
N ILE A 10 0.53 -8.15 -14.14
CA ILE A 10 1.07 -8.71 -12.88
C ILE A 10 0.21 -8.26 -11.70
N ILE A 11 -0.18 -7.00 -11.62
CA ILE A 11 -1.01 -6.46 -10.53
C ILE A 11 -2.39 -7.13 -10.51
N GLY A 12 -3.04 -7.32 -11.67
CA GLY A 12 -4.33 -8.00 -11.76
C GLY A 12 -4.27 -9.48 -11.34
N LEU A 13 -3.19 -10.18 -11.72
CA LEU A 13 -2.96 -11.56 -11.35
C LEU A 13 -2.70 -11.73 -9.85
N LEU A 14 -1.93 -10.81 -9.25
CA LEU A 14 -1.64 -10.79 -7.81
C LEU A 14 -2.90 -10.53 -6.96
N ALA A 15 -3.80 -9.64 -7.42
CA ALA A 15 -5.05 -9.38 -6.74
C ALA A 15 -5.93 -10.63 -6.66
N GLY A 16 -6.03 -11.42 -7.73
CA GLY A 16 -6.81 -12.66 -7.77
C GLY A 16 -6.33 -13.72 -6.78
N ILE A 17 -5.02 -13.88 -6.64
CA ILE A 17 -4.41 -14.89 -5.77
C ILE A 17 -4.56 -14.53 -4.29
N LEU A 18 -4.33 -13.25 -3.95
CA LEU A 18 -4.48 -12.78 -2.57
C LEU A 18 -5.94 -12.86 -2.11
N ILE A 19 -6.91 -12.55 -2.98
CA ILE A 19 -8.34 -12.70 -2.65
C ILE A 19 -8.68 -14.17 -2.42
N GLY A 20 -8.17 -15.10 -3.25
CA GLY A 20 -8.36 -16.53 -3.07
C GLY A 20 -7.76 -17.07 -1.76
N TYR A 21 -6.55 -16.62 -1.42
CA TYR A 21 -5.83 -17.10 -0.24
C TYR A 21 -6.45 -16.62 1.09
N ILE A 22 -6.87 -15.35 1.16
CA ILE A 22 -7.50 -14.80 2.38
C ILE A 22 -8.94 -15.33 2.53
N GLY A 23 -9.65 -15.57 1.42
CA GLY A 23 -10.99 -16.19 1.44
C GLY A 23 -10.96 -17.60 2.02
N THR A 24 -9.94 -18.40 1.74
CA THR A 24 -9.79 -19.78 2.27
C THR A 24 -9.45 -19.81 3.75
N ASP A 25 -8.67 -18.87 4.26
CA ASP A 25 -8.35 -18.79 5.69
C ASP A 25 -9.57 -18.42 6.55
N HIS A 26 -10.46 -17.54 6.03
CA HIS A 26 -11.70 -17.18 6.73
C HIS A 26 -12.73 -18.32 6.73
N ILE A 27 -12.84 -19.09 5.64
CA ILE A 27 -13.76 -20.22 5.52
C ILE A 27 -13.30 -21.37 6.42
N ASN A 28 -12.00 -21.65 6.51
CA ASN A 28 -11.45 -22.71 7.36
C ASN A 28 -11.49 -22.42 8.87
N ARG A 29 -11.73 -21.18 9.30
CA ARG A 29 -11.91 -20.84 10.73
C ARG A 29 -13.37 -20.94 11.21
N ALA A 30 -14.34 -20.89 10.28
CA ALA A 30 -15.76 -20.91 10.63
C ALA A 30 -16.33 -22.34 10.82
N ASP A 31 -15.70 -23.39 10.23
CA ASP A 31 -16.17 -24.76 10.29
C ASP A 31 -15.19 -25.69 11.02
N ARG A 32 -15.14 -25.61 12.36
CA ARG A 32 -14.71 -26.71 13.19
C ARG A 32 -15.92 -27.30 13.91
N PRO A 33 -16.53 -28.38 13.41
CA PRO A 33 -17.50 -29.12 14.19
C PRO A 33 -16.79 -29.87 15.32
N THR A 34 -17.29 -29.69 16.52
CA THR A 34 -16.95 -30.49 17.71
C THR A 34 -17.25 -31.95 17.43
N ALA A 35 -16.23 -32.81 17.63
CA ALA A 35 -16.34 -34.23 17.50
C ALA A 35 -17.30 -34.83 18.54
N THR A 36 -18.36 -35.48 18.09
CA THR A 36 -19.07 -36.52 18.83
C THR A 36 -18.98 -37.86 18.07
N ALA A 37 -18.57 -38.86 18.82
CA ALA A 37 -18.28 -40.19 18.34
C ALA A 37 -19.56 -40.95 17.88
N GLY A 38 -19.44 -41.80 16.85
CA GLY A 38 -20.40 -42.86 16.51
C GLY A 38 -20.25 -43.29 15.05
N GLY A 39 -19.60 -44.43 14.74
CA GLY A 39 -19.66 -45.13 13.46
C GLY A 39 -21.00 -45.88 13.27
N PRO A 40 -21.21 -46.71 12.24
CA PRO A 40 -20.24 -47.48 11.43
C PRO A 40 -20.57 -47.60 9.92
N ALA A 41 -19.58 -48.10 9.16
CA ALA A 41 -19.65 -49.05 8.02
C ALA A 41 -20.30 -48.68 6.68
N GLY A 42 -19.46 -48.80 5.62
CA GLY A 42 -19.80 -49.48 4.36
C GLY A 42 -20.09 -48.61 3.17
N THR A 43 -19.25 -48.58 2.16
CA THR A 43 -19.35 -49.35 0.92
C THR A 43 -18.32 -48.86 -0.11
N SER A 44 -17.62 -49.83 -0.65
CA SER A 44 -16.74 -49.82 -1.80
C SER A 44 -17.41 -49.25 -3.06
N ASN A 45 -16.66 -48.41 -3.84
CA ASN A 45 -16.89 -48.33 -5.27
C ASN A 45 -15.54 -48.32 -6.01
N THR A 46 -15.38 -49.45 -6.70
CA THR A 46 -14.30 -49.82 -7.62
C THR A 46 -14.32 -48.95 -8.87
N LEU A 47 -13.15 -48.46 -9.28
CA LEU A 47 -12.90 -47.91 -10.60
C LEU A 47 -12.66 -49.04 -11.62
N PRO A 48 -13.11 -48.93 -12.87
CA PRO A 48 -12.86 -49.90 -13.92
C PRO A 48 -11.43 -49.81 -14.49
N PRO A 49 -10.89 -50.94 -14.99
CA PRO A 49 -9.54 -50.99 -15.55
C PRO A 49 -9.58 -50.73 -17.05
N ASP A 50 -8.64 -49.93 -17.55
CA ASP A 50 -8.04 -50.07 -18.88
C ASP A 50 -7.05 -48.95 -19.16
N HIS A 51 -5.74 -49.26 -18.98
CA HIS A 51 -4.66 -48.67 -19.76
C HIS A 51 -3.52 -49.67 -19.92
N PRO A 52 -2.95 -49.84 -21.13
CA PRO A 52 -1.93 -50.84 -21.43
C PRO A 52 -0.54 -50.47 -20.89
N PRO A 53 0.33 -51.44 -20.67
CA PRO A 53 1.65 -51.22 -20.12
C PRO A 53 2.65 -50.86 -21.22
N THR A 54 3.46 -49.83 -21.00
CA THR A 54 4.70 -49.62 -21.76
C THR A 54 5.90 -49.83 -20.87
N GLY A 55 6.75 -50.67 -21.40
CA GLY A 55 7.84 -51.36 -20.77
C GLY A 55 9.00 -50.53 -20.24
N ALA A 56 9.68 -51.18 -19.40
CA ALA A 56 10.98 -50.84 -18.79
C ALA A 56 12.12 -50.90 -19.81
N THR A 57 13.10 -49.98 -19.70
CA THR A 57 14.54 -50.32 -19.77
C THR A 57 15.40 -49.16 -19.28
N GLY A 58 16.32 -49.45 -18.37
CA GLY A 58 17.68 -48.90 -18.36
C GLY A 58 17.96 -47.71 -17.45
N ALA A 59 18.43 -48.01 -16.22
CA ALA A 59 19.34 -47.12 -15.52
C ALA A 59 20.72 -47.11 -16.19
N PRO A 60 21.52 -46.04 -16.06
CA PRO A 60 22.51 -46.07 -15.00
C PRO A 60 22.60 -44.77 -14.14
N ASP A 61 23.08 -45.00 -12.94
CA ASP A 61 23.63 -44.03 -12.01
C ASP A 61 24.53 -42.99 -12.65
N ASP A 62 24.32 -41.72 -12.31
CA ASP A 62 25.47 -40.86 -12.05
C ASP A 62 25.09 -39.78 -11.02
N SER A 63 25.76 -39.87 -9.91
CA SER A 63 25.78 -38.94 -8.81
C SER A 63 26.51 -37.66 -9.26
N SER A 64 25.78 -36.55 -9.35
CA SER A 64 26.41 -35.25 -9.24
C SER A 64 25.50 -34.30 -8.48
N ASP A 65 25.94 -34.03 -7.30
CA ASP A 65 25.65 -32.96 -6.41
C ASP A 65 25.40 -31.63 -7.19
N ALA A 66 24.20 -31.16 -7.13
CA ALA A 66 23.87 -29.78 -7.53
C ALA A 66 22.87 -29.19 -6.53
N THR A 67 23.44 -28.74 -5.40
CA THR A 67 22.82 -27.72 -4.55
C THR A 67 22.57 -26.47 -5.40
N GLY A 68 21.38 -26.38 -5.93
CA GLY A 68 20.90 -25.27 -6.72
C GLY A 68 19.39 -25.27 -6.73
N SER A 69 18.77 -25.13 -5.54
CA SER A 69 17.33 -24.88 -5.46
C SER A 69 17.05 -23.46 -5.97
N GLY A 70 17.23 -23.24 -7.26
CA GLY A 70 16.65 -22.16 -8.00
C GLY A 70 15.16 -22.46 -8.15
N SER A 71 14.35 -21.99 -7.20
CA SER A 71 12.91 -22.05 -7.31
C SER A 71 12.48 -21.29 -8.55
N ASN A 72 12.09 -22.04 -9.59
CA ASN A 72 11.39 -21.55 -10.78
C ASN A 72 9.96 -21.16 -10.38
N ALA A 73 9.83 -20.40 -9.28
CA ALA A 73 8.59 -19.83 -8.84
C ALA A 73 8.34 -18.64 -9.75
N GLY A 74 7.34 -18.73 -10.61
CA GLY A 74 6.89 -17.59 -11.38
C GLY A 74 6.52 -16.41 -10.46
N PRO A 75 6.16 -15.24 -10.99
CA PRO A 75 5.93 -14.01 -10.22
C PRO A 75 5.04 -14.18 -8.99
N GLN A 76 4.14 -15.16 -9.01
CA GLN A 76 3.25 -15.51 -7.90
C GLN A 76 4.00 -16.19 -6.74
N GLY A 77 4.93 -17.07 -7.07
CA GLY A 77 5.75 -17.75 -6.07
C GLY A 77 6.67 -16.77 -5.34
N GLU A 78 7.21 -15.77 -6.06
CA GLU A 78 8.04 -14.72 -5.46
C GLU A 78 7.25 -13.87 -4.45
N VAL A 79 6.02 -13.48 -4.79
CA VAL A 79 5.13 -12.73 -3.88
C VAL A 79 4.79 -13.54 -2.64
N MET A 80 4.42 -14.82 -2.81
CA MET A 80 4.11 -15.70 -1.68
C MET A 80 5.34 -15.92 -0.79
N ALA A 81 6.53 -16.06 -1.39
CA ALA A 81 7.78 -16.19 -0.65
C ALA A 81 8.09 -14.96 0.21
N VAL A 82 7.84 -13.75 -0.32
CA VAL A 82 8.01 -12.49 0.45
C VAL A 82 7.06 -12.45 1.65
N ILE A 83 5.78 -12.74 1.43
CA ILE A 83 4.76 -12.73 2.50
C ILE A 83 5.08 -13.81 3.56
N GLU A 84 5.45 -15.01 3.13
CA GLU A 84 5.79 -16.12 4.02
C GLU A 84 7.05 -15.79 4.84
N ARG A 85 8.06 -15.20 4.21
CA ARG A 85 9.26 -14.74 4.91
C ARG A 85 8.92 -13.68 5.96
N ALA A 86 8.10 -12.69 5.63
CA ALA A 86 7.67 -11.67 6.59
C ALA A 86 6.92 -12.28 7.78
N ARG A 87 6.09 -13.29 7.56
CA ARG A 87 5.38 -14.01 8.63
C ARG A 87 6.31 -14.85 9.52
N LYS A 88 7.32 -15.50 8.94
CA LYS A 88 8.30 -16.30 9.67
C LYS A 88 9.33 -15.46 10.42
N GLU A 89 9.62 -14.27 9.91
CA GLU A 89 10.66 -13.39 10.42
C GLU A 89 10.06 -12.03 10.86
N PRO A 90 9.25 -11.97 11.94
CA PRO A 90 8.58 -10.73 12.35
C PRO A 90 9.54 -9.60 12.76
N GLY A 91 10.77 -9.93 13.14
CA GLY A 91 11.85 -8.99 13.45
C GLY A 91 12.63 -8.51 12.22
N ASN A 92 12.38 -9.06 11.04
CA ASN A 92 13.06 -8.65 9.81
C ASN A 92 12.37 -7.45 9.18
N PHE A 93 12.92 -6.26 9.43
CA PHE A 93 12.37 -4.99 8.95
C PHE A 93 12.13 -4.98 7.42
N GLU A 94 13.14 -5.41 6.66
CA GLU A 94 13.08 -5.40 5.20
C GLU A 94 11.99 -6.34 4.65
N ALA A 95 11.84 -7.52 5.25
CA ALA A 95 10.80 -8.46 4.88
C ALA A 95 9.40 -7.90 5.19
N GLN A 96 9.24 -7.25 6.35
CA GLN A 96 7.99 -6.60 6.73
C GLN A 96 7.63 -5.46 5.77
N MET A 97 8.58 -4.58 5.45
CA MET A 97 8.39 -3.48 4.49
C MET A 97 7.99 -4.00 3.11
N GLN A 98 8.69 -5.02 2.61
CA GLN A 98 8.39 -5.61 1.29
C GLN A 98 6.98 -6.21 1.23
N ALA A 99 6.57 -6.96 2.25
CA ALA A 99 5.23 -7.52 2.32
C ALA A 99 4.16 -6.41 2.39
N ALA A 100 4.37 -5.39 3.23
CA ALA A 100 3.47 -4.25 3.34
C ALA A 100 3.31 -3.50 2.02
N ASP A 101 4.42 -3.23 1.31
CA ASP A 101 4.40 -2.55 0.01
C ASP A 101 3.63 -3.35 -1.05
N LEU A 102 3.76 -4.68 -1.06
CA LEU A 102 2.96 -5.54 -1.94
C LEU A 102 1.46 -5.42 -1.66
N PHE A 103 1.05 -5.48 -0.39
CA PHE A 103 -0.34 -5.29 0.00
C PHE A 103 -0.86 -3.89 -0.37
N ARG A 104 -0.04 -2.84 -0.18
CA ARG A 104 -0.38 -1.47 -0.56
C ARG A 104 -0.55 -1.31 -2.08
N GLN A 105 0.31 -1.92 -2.89
CA GLN A 105 0.22 -1.89 -4.35
C GLN A 105 -1.09 -2.46 -4.88
N ILE A 106 -1.61 -3.50 -4.24
CA ILE A 106 -2.92 -4.09 -4.59
C ILE A 106 -4.08 -3.45 -3.80
N LYS A 107 -3.85 -2.32 -3.14
CA LYS A 107 -4.83 -1.55 -2.36
C LYS A 107 -5.47 -2.33 -1.20
N ARG A 108 -4.79 -3.34 -0.69
CA ARG A 108 -5.18 -4.06 0.53
C ARG A 108 -4.56 -3.39 1.74
N PHE A 109 -5.02 -2.18 2.03
CA PHE A 109 -4.40 -1.28 3.00
C PHE A 109 -4.39 -1.81 4.43
N ASP A 110 -5.45 -2.51 4.86
CA ASP A 110 -5.46 -3.14 6.20
C ASP A 110 -4.38 -4.23 6.31
N GLY A 111 -4.19 -5.04 5.26
CA GLY A 111 -3.09 -6.02 5.21
C GLY A 111 -1.71 -5.35 5.17
N ALA A 112 -1.58 -4.21 4.51
CA ALA A 112 -0.32 -3.44 4.52
C ALA A 112 0.00 -2.92 5.92
N LEU A 113 -1.00 -2.40 6.66
CA LEU A 113 -0.81 -1.91 8.04
C LEU A 113 -0.29 -2.99 8.97
N GLU A 114 -0.77 -4.23 8.88
CA GLU A 114 -0.30 -5.33 9.72
C GLU A 114 1.23 -5.51 9.62
N PHE A 115 1.77 -5.49 8.42
CA PHE A 115 3.21 -5.62 8.19
C PHE A 115 3.99 -4.35 8.51
N TYR A 116 3.45 -3.16 8.19
CA TYR A 116 4.09 -1.90 8.59
C TYR A 116 4.15 -1.74 10.11
N GLU A 117 3.12 -2.13 10.85
CA GLU A 117 3.13 -2.12 12.32
C GLU A 117 4.16 -3.09 12.89
N SER A 118 4.36 -4.24 12.23
CA SER A 118 5.43 -5.16 12.59
C SER A 118 6.81 -4.54 12.33
N ALA A 119 7.00 -3.88 11.19
CA ALA A 119 8.22 -3.14 10.89
C ALA A 119 8.48 -2.02 11.91
N PHE A 120 7.42 -1.32 12.33
CA PHE A 120 7.52 -0.23 13.30
C PHE A 120 8.08 -0.67 14.66
N LYS A 121 7.77 -1.90 15.10
CA LYS A 121 8.32 -2.46 16.35
C LYS A 121 9.86 -2.58 16.30
N THR A 122 10.43 -2.74 15.11
CA THR A 122 11.88 -2.90 14.93
C THR A 122 12.59 -1.57 14.69
N ARG A 123 12.00 -0.68 13.87
CA ARG A 123 12.59 0.63 13.51
C ARG A 123 11.55 1.75 13.59
N PRO A 124 11.17 2.19 14.81
CA PRO A 124 10.07 3.16 15.01
C PRO A 124 10.36 4.58 14.52
N LYS A 125 11.60 4.87 14.13
CA LYS A 125 12.03 6.19 13.63
C LYS A 125 12.43 6.16 12.15
N ASP A 126 12.20 5.06 11.46
CA ASP A 126 12.49 4.99 10.03
C ASP A 126 11.55 5.92 9.26
N PHE A 127 12.13 6.90 8.56
CA PHE A 127 11.38 7.93 7.86
C PHE A 127 10.44 7.35 6.80
N LYS A 128 10.94 6.39 6.00
CA LYS A 128 10.15 5.79 4.91
C LYS A 128 8.96 5.01 5.45
N LEU A 129 9.16 4.27 6.54
CA LEU A 129 8.09 3.54 7.21
C LEU A 129 7.04 4.50 7.78
N LEU A 130 7.45 5.60 8.42
CA LEU A 130 6.51 6.58 8.98
C LEU A 130 5.66 7.23 7.89
N VAL A 131 6.26 7.55 6.74
CA VAL A 131 5.52 8.06 5.57
C VAL A 131 4.56 6.99 5.06
N ALA A 132 5.01 5.74 4.88
CA ALA A 132 4.17 4.65 4.38
C ALA A 132 2.97 4.35 5.30
N LEU A 133 3.14 4.43 6.62
CA LEU A 133 2.05 4.34 7.60
C LEU A 133 1.07 5.51 7.46
N GLY A 134 1.57 6.72 7.25
CA GLY A 134 0.77 7.91 6.98
C GLY A 134 -0.07 7.74 5.71
N ASP A 135 0.58 7.42 4.60
CA ASP A 135 -0.06 7.21 3.29
C ASP A 135 -1.15 6.13 3.37
N THR A 136 -0.84 5.01 4.04
CA THR A 136 -1.77 3.88 4.13
C THR A 136 -3.01 4.22 4.96
N ASN A 137 -2.84 4.94 6.09
CA ASN A 137 -3.97 5.43 6.87
C ASN A 137 -4.76 6.51 6.11
N PHE A 138 -4.09 7.36 5.33
CA PHE A 138 -4.72 8.36 4.49
C PHE A 138 -5.63 7.72 3.42
N GLU A 139 -5.15 6.68 2.74
CA GLU A 139 -5.94 5.91 1.77
C GLU A 139 -7.17 5.23 2.40
N LEU A 140 -7.06 4.81 3.66
CA LEU A 140 -8.17 4.30 4.48
C LEU A 140 -9.10 5.41 5.01
N LYS A 141 -8.82 6.68 4.69
CA LYS A 141 -9.53 7.87 5.20
C LYS A 141 -9.47 8.00 6.73
N ARG A 142 -8.47 7.39 7.35
CA ARG A 142 -8.16 7.52 8.79
C ARG A 142 -7.23 8.73 8.96
N TYR A 143 -7.79 9.93 8.74
CA TYR A 143 -6.98 11.15 8.61
C TYR A 143 -6.28 11.57 9.91
N GLU A 144 -6.88 11.31 11.08
CA GLU A 144 -6.26 11.58 12.37
C GLU A 144 -5.07 10.65 12.65
N GLU A 145 -5.14 9.40 12.23
CA GLU A 145 -4.02 8.46 12.30
C GLU A 145 -2.92 8.85 11.31
N ALA A 146 -3.28 9.20 10.07
CA ALA A 146 -2.33 9.70 9.07
C ALA A 146 -1.59 10.95 9.57
N GLU A 147 -2.29 11.91 10.20
CA GLU A 147 -1.71 13.09 10.85
C GLU A 147 -0.59 12.71 11.83
N ARG A 148 -0.85 11.74 12.72
CA ARG A 148 0.14 11.31 13.73
C ARG A 148 1.41 10.75 13.09
N TRP A 149 1.24 9.94 12.04
CA TRP A 149 2.36 9.34 11.31
C TRP A 149 3.15 10.39 10.53
N TYR A 150 2.49 11.29 9.79
CA TYR A 150 3.16 12.37 9.09
C TYR A 150 3.85 13.35 10.02
N GLN A 151 3.27 13.68 11.19
CA GLN A 151 3.95 14.47 12.22
C GLN A 151 5.23 13.78 12.71
N SER A 152 5.18 12.46 12.86
CA SER A 152 6.35 11.68 13.24
C SER A 152 7.41 11.67 12.13
N ALA A 153 6.99 11.57 10.87
CA ALA A 153 7.88 11.64 9.71
C ALA A 153 8.54 13.03 9.58
N VAL A 154 7.78 14.11 9.74
CA VAL A 154 8.31 15.50 9.73
C VAL A 154 9.35 15.72 10.83
N LYS A 155 9.23 15.07 12.01
CA LYS A 155 10.25 15.12 13.06
C LYS A 155 11.55 14.43 12.64
N GLN A 156 11.49 13.37 11.83
CA GLN A 156 12.69 12.68 11.33
C GLN A 156 13.34 13.42 10.16
N ASN A 157 12.53 13.94 9.23
CA ASN A 157 12.99 14.75 8.11
C ASN A 157 12.16 16.03 7.98
N PRO A 158 12.58 17.13 8.62
CA PRO A 158 11.84 18.38 8.60
C PRO A 158 11.89 19.12 7.25
N ASN A 159 12.74 18.70 6.32
CA ASN A 159 12.92 19.34 5.02
C ASN A 159 12.24 18.61 3.86
N ASP A 160 11.23 17.82 4.14
CA ASP A 160 10.43 17.15 3.12
C ASP A 160 9.13 17.93 2.87
N ALA A 161 9.07 18.61 1.73
CA ALA A 161 7.90 19.40 1.33
C ALA A 161 6.67 18.52 1.05
N THR A 162 6.88 17.30 0.55
CA THR A 162 5.79 16.36 0.23
C THR A 162 5.10 15.92 1.50
N VAL A 163 5.85 15.46 2.49
CA VAL A 163 5.28 14.99 3.75
C VAL A 163 4.57 16.11 4.51
N ARG A 164 5.09 17.35 4.44
CA ARG A 164 4.39 18.52 5.02
C ARG A 164 3.09 18.85 4.30
N ASN A 165 3.06 18.71 2.98
CA ASN A 165 1.83 18.86 2.21
C ASN A 165 0.80 17.79 2.61
N ASP A 166 1.21 16.53 2.74
CA ASP A 166 0.33 15.41 3.07
C ASP A 166 -0.20 15.49 4.51
N LEU A 167 0.64 16.01 5.43
CA LEU A 167 0.19 16.42 6.75
C LEU A 167 -0.89 17.51 6.68
N GLY A 168 -0.68 18.53 5.85
CA GLY A 168 -1.67 19.59 5.61
C GLY A 168 -2.98 19.04 5.04
N LEU A 169 -2.89 18.10 4.12
CA LEU A 169 -4.06 17.45 3.52
C LEU A 169 -4.83 16.60 4.54
N SER A 170 -4.14 15.96 5.48
CA SER A 170 -4.78 15.23 6.58
C SER A 170 -5.58 16.17 7.48
N PHE A 171 -5.06 17.35 7.84
CA PHE A 171 -5.80 18.38 8.57
C PHE A 171 -7.01 18.91 7.80
N TYR A 172 -6.85 19.05 6.49
CA TYR A 172 -7.91 19.57 5.63
C TYR A 172 -9.06 18.57 5.46
N LEU A 173 -8.79 17.26 5.37
CA LEU A 173 -9.78 16.23 5.08
C LEU A 173 -10.39 15.58 6.32
N ARG A 174 -9.78 15.71 7.51
CA ARG A 174 -10.34 15.18 8.75
C ARG A 174 -11.70 15.80 9.10
N SER A 175 -12.41 15.21 10.04
CA SER A 175 -13.67 15.74 10.55
C SER A 175 -13.60 15.97 12.06
N PRO A 176 -13.82 17.19 12.58
CA PRO A 176 -13.97 18.43 11.81
C PRO A 176 -12.68 18.86 11.11
N ARG A 177 -12.79 19.57 10.00
CA ARG A 177 -11.63 20.14 9.28
C ARG A 177 -10.84 21.09 10.16
N ASP A 178 -9.52 21.08 10.03
CA ASP A 178 -8.64 22.04 10.68
C ASP A 178 -7.91 22.88 9.62
N LEU A 179 -8.62 23.90 9.13
CA LEU A 179 -8.11 24.75 8.06
C LEU A 179 -6.87 25.54 8.49
N ASP A 180 -6.75 25.93 9.76
CA ASP A 180 -5.61 26.71 10.25
C ASP A 180 -4.33 25.89 10.23
N ARG A 181 -4.38 24.65 10.73
CA ARG A 181 -3.22 23.74 10.68
C ARG A 181 -2.91 23.31 9.24
N ALA A 182 -3.91 23.07 8.41
CA ALA A 182 -3.71 22.75 6.99
C ALA A 182 -2.97 23.89 6.26
N ILE A 183 -3.44 25.12 6.38
CA ILE A 183 -2.81 26.32 5.78
C ILE A 183 -1.37 26.48 6.28
N THR A 184 -1.14 26.28 7.57
CA THR A 184 0.20 26.35 8.16
C THR A 184 1.11 25.32 7.54
N ALA A 185 0.69 24.05 7.45
CA ALA A 185 1.49 22.96 6.91
C ALA A 185 1.82 23.17 5.41
N TYR A 186 0.86 23.66 4.62
CA TYR A 186 1.11 23.99 3.20
C TYR A 186 2.09 25.17 3.04
N ARG A 187 1.97 26.20 3.87
CA ARG A 187 2.93 27.31 3.89
C ARG A 187 4.34 26.85 4.27
N GLU A 188 4.46 25.91 5.22
CA GLU A 188 5.75 25.31 5.59
C GLU A 188 6.33 24.46 4.46
N ALA A 189 5.51 23.69 3.75
CA ALA A 189 5.94 22.98 2.54
C ALA A 189 6.48 23.94 1.48
N LEU A 190 5.82 25.10 1.28
CA LEU A 190 6.23 26.13 0.33
C LEU A 190 7.46 26.94 0.78
N LYS A 191 7.85 26.89 2.06
CA LYS A 191 9.15 27.44 2.51
C LYS A 191 10.30 26.50 2.10
N ILE A 192 10.05 25.20 2.00
CA ILE A 192 11.03 24.20 1.58
C ILE A 192 11.15 24.19 0.05
N ASP A 193 10.01 24.08 -0.64
CA ASP A 193 9.92 24.17 -2.09
C ASP A 193 8.86 25.20 -2.49
N SER A 194 9.31 26.40 -2.83
CA SER A 194 8.43 27.52 -3.17
C SER A 194 7.63 27.32 -4.47
N ARG A 195 8.00 26.33 -5.28
CA ARG A 195 7.36 25.96 -6.54
C ARG A 195 6.55 24.67 -6.47
N TYR A 196 6.36 24.08 -5.27
CA TYR A 196 5.62 22.83 -5.13
C TYR A 196 4.14 23.02 -5.46
N GLU A 197 3.76 22.64 -6.67
CA GLU A 197 2.42 22.86 -7.25
C GLU A 197 1.29 22.34 -6.37
N LYS A 198 1.44 21.13 -5.80
CA LYS A 198 0.41 20.53 -4.95
C LYS A 198 0.13 21.38 -3.71
N SER A 199 1.17 21.93 -3.09
CA SER A 199 0.99 22.82 -1.93
C SER A 199 0.38 24.16 -2.32
N LEU A 200 0.73 24.74 -3.48
CA LEU A 200 0.09 25.94 -3.97
C LEU A 200 -1.40 25.73 -4.25
N GLN A 201 -1.75 24.59 -4.86
CA GLN A 201 -3.14 24.21 -5.14
C GLN A 201 -3.93 24.00 -3.83
N ASN A 202 -3.39 23.19 -2.92
CA ASN A 202 -4.06 22.86 -1.66
C ASN A 202 -4.19 24.09 -0.75
N LEU A 203 -3.18 24.95 -0.71
CA LEU A 203 -3.22 26.19 0.03
C LEU A 203 -4.29 27.15 -0.53
N SER A 204 -4.37 27.27 -1.86
CA SER A 204 -5.40 28.10 -2.49
C SER A 204 -6.81 27.64 -2.12
N GLN A 205 -7.06 26.32 -2.19
CA GLN A 205 -8.36 25.75 -1.80
C GLN A 205 -8.66 26.00 -0.32
N ALA A 206 -7.70 25.73 0.57
CA ALA A 206 -7.90 25.92 2.00
C ALA A 206 -8.16 27.39 2.38
N LEU A 207 -7.50 28.33 1.71
CA LEU A 207 -7.72 29.76 1.88
C LEU A 207 -9.09 30.21 1.37
N ILE A 208 -9.56 29.67 0.23
CA ILE A 208 -10.92 29.91 -0.27
C ILE A 208 -11.94 29.41 0.74
N ASP A 209 -11.80 28.17 1.21
CA ASP A 209 -12.73 27.57 2.18
C ASP A 209 -12.75 28.32 3.52
N LYS A 210 -11.64 28.96 3.88
CA LYS A 210 -11.54 29.82 5.07
C LYS A 210 -12.08 31.24 4.85
N GLY A 211 -12.34 31.64 3.60
CA GLY A 211 -12.77 32.99 3.24
C GLY A 211 -11.63 34.01 3.10
N GLU A 212 -10.37 33.58 3.12
CA GLU A 212 -9.19 34.44 2.93
C GLU A 212 -8.93 34.72 1.44
N LYS A 213 -9.91 35.38 0.77
CA LYS A 213 -9.92 35.56 -0.71
C LYS A 213 -8.67 36.27 -1.26
N GLY A 214 -8.14 37.28 -0.55
CA GLY A 214 -6.92 37.98 -0.98
C GLY A 214 -5.70 37.06 -1.05
N ALA A 215 -5.43 36.32 0.03
CA ALA A 215 -4.31 35.38 0.11
C ALA A 215 -4.48 34.21 -0.88
N ALA A 216 -5.72 33.76 -1.11
CA ALA A 216 -6.02 32.74 -2.11
C ALA A 216 -5.68 33.24 -3.54
N GLY A 217 -6.04 34.48 -3.89
CA GLY A 217 -5.72 35.08 -5.18
C GLY A 217 -4.21 35.19 -5.44
N GLU A 218 -3.44 35.61 -4.44
CA GLU A 218 -1.96 35.65 -4.51
C GLU A 218 -1.36 34.25 -4.71
N THR A 219 -1.89 33.26 -3.99
CA THR A 219 -1.41 31.87 -4.10
C THR A 219 -1.74 31.27 -5.47
N LEU A 220 -2.92 31.56 -6.01
CA LEU A 220 -3.32 31.16 -7.37
C LEU A 220 -2.46 31.79 -8.45
N LYS A 221 -2.08 33.07 -8.30
CA LYS A 221 -1.15 33.72 -9.20
C LYS A 221 0.21 33.01 -9.21
N ARG A 222 0.74 32.65 -8.03
CA ARG A 222 1.97 31.86 -7.92
C ARG A 222 1.85 30.48 -8.57
N LEU A 223 0.70 29.80 -8.41
CA LEU A 223 0.46 28.52 -9.08
C LEU A 223 0.49 28.66 -10.60
N GLU A 224 -0.11 29.72 -11.14
CA GLU A 224 -0.08 30.01 -12.57
C GLU A 224 1.33 30.33 -13.09
N GLU A 225 2.12 31.09 -12.33
CA GLU A 225 3.53 31.38 -12.65
C GLU A 225 4.40 30.09 -12.67
N VAL A 226 4.09 29.12 -11.82
CA VAL A 226 4.79 27.82 -11.76
C VAL A 226 4.34 26.89 -12.88
N ASN A 227 3.03 26.79 -13.10
CA ASN A 227 2.40 25.95 -14.12
C ASN A 227 1.13 26.59 -14.66
N PRO A 228 1.22 27.35 -15.76
CA PRO A 228 0.05 28.03 -16.37
C PRO A 228 -1.00 27.05 -16.90
N ASN A 229 -0.65 25.77 -17.09
CA ASN A 229 -1.55 24.72 -17.58
C ASN A 229 -2.10 23.87 -16.43
N ASN A 230 -1.93 24.25 -15.18
CA ASN A 230 -2.46 23.50 -14.05
C ASN A 230 -3.99 23.45 -14.07
N LYS A 231 -4.54 22.25 -14.10
CA LYS A 231 -5.99 22.01 -14.24
C LYS A 231 -6.83 22.57 -13.09
N ALA A 232 -6.23 22.84 -11.94
CA ALA A 232 -6.92 23.40 -10.78
C ALA A 232 -7.14 24.92 -10.88
N LEU A 233 -6.41 25.65 -11.75
CA LEU A 233 -6.50 27.11 -11.86
C LEU A 233 -7.92 27.60 -12.18
N ALA A 234 -8.56 27.04 -13.20
CA ALA A 234 -9.88 27.49 -13.63
C ALA A 234 -10.96 27.26 -12.55
N PRO A 235 -11.11 26.04 -11.97
CA PRO A 235 -12.10 25.82 -10.92
C PRO A 235 -11.84 26.64 -9.65
N LEU A 236 -10.58 26.81 -9.22
CA LEU A 236 -10.25 27.59 -8.03
C LEU A 236 -10.54 29.10 -8.24
N ARG A 237 -10.28 29.64 -9.44
CA ARG A 237 -10.66 31.02 -9.77
C ARG A 237 -12.17 31.23 -9.74
N SER A 238 -12.93 30.27 -10.26
CA SER A 238 -14.40 30.33 -10.22
C SER A 238 -14.91 30.35 -8.78
N GLN A 239 -14.37 29.52 -7.90
CA GLN A 239 -14.73 29.53 -6.48
C GLN A 239 -14.33 30.82 -5.77
N LEU A 240 -13.20 31.43 -6.11
CA LEU A 240 -12.73 32.68 -5.52
C LEU A 240 -13.65 33.88 -5.84
N GLN A 241 -14.38 33.82 -6.96
CA GLN A 241 -15.29 34.88 -7.40
C GLN A 241 -16.69 34.79 -6.79
N GLN A 242 -17.03 33.67 -6.16
CA GLN A 242 -18.30 33.47 -5.43
C GLN A 242 -18.24 34.08 -4.04
#